data_5f8512092330d3679c5ebcde3c200b58
#
_entry.id   5f8512092330d3679c5ebcde3c200b58
#
_cell.length_a   1.000
_cell.length_b   1.000
_cell.length_c   1.000
_cell.angle_alpha   90.00
_cell.angle_beta   90.00
_cell.angle_gamma   90.00
#
_symmetry.space_group_name_H-M   'P 1'
#
loop_
_entity.id
_entity.type
_entity.pdbx_description
1 polymer ?
#
loop_
_entity_poly.entity_id
_entity_poly.type
_entity_poly.pdbx_seq_one_letter_code
_entity_poly.pdbx_strand_id
1 'polypeptide(L)'
;MSILWMTSLRPIGKSLENDKIQELFIKSVLNINKKIVFSLTQFDDDNVEKYLNNNQINCFYNNIEKKNLPQGKKYSNKIMLEYGISQFLDNEYSYFVYSTADIIVPSNIFSKIEEKRNINNNKEFCALVYPNILSKNGKIQSATTPHYGIDIFIFKISKESAKKLQNAIKYWNQYDWGINDNFFVSVCELLKIPIFNIYKHTQIIKYENDFKTVKEDRSWQKSSWKENQVYFKEFLKKNNLSSLYATGSYHFLLLKIFRFKDLSINLIITYFKFYSRVPFLFFKKLVNK
;
A
#
# COMPACT_ATOMS: atom_id res chain seq x y z
N MET A 1 -2.34 -22.80 -4.93
CA MET A 1 -2.00 -21.61 -4.13
C MET A 1 -3.06 -20.56 -4.40
N SER A 2 -3.75 -20.12 -3.34
CA SER A 2 -4.80 -19.10 -3.40
C SER A 2 -4.31 -17.78 -2.77
N ILE A 3 -4.76 -16.68 -3.32
CA ILE A 3 -4.32 -15.33 -2.95
C ILE A 3 -5.56 -14.48 -2.70
N LEU A 4 -5.61 -13.82 -1.55
CA LEU A 4 -6.58 -12.78 -1.26
C LEU A 4 -5.97 -11.43 -1.66
N TRP A 5 -6.61 -10.71 -2.59
CA TRP A 5 -6.13 -9.43 -3.09
C TRP A 5 -7.01 -8.29 -2.61
N MET A 6 -6.51 -7.54 -1.62
CA MET A 6 -7.22 -6.41 -1.03
C MET A 6 -6.91 -5.13 -1.80
N THR A 7 -7.95 -4.44 -2.20
CA THR A 7 -7.84 -3.13 -2.84
C THR A 7 -9.16 -2.36 -2.78
N SER A 8 -9.16 -1.14 -3.28
CA SER A 8 -10.33 -0.33 -3.55
C SER A 8 -10.23 0.19 -4.97
N LEU A 9 -11.32 0.13 -5.70
CA LEU A 9 -11.41 0.65 -7.06
C LEU A 9 -12.04 2.04 -7.05
N ARG A 10 -11.81 2.81 -8.09
CA ARG A 10 -12.54 4.07 -8.30
C ARG A 10 -13.93 3.77 -8.85
N PRO A 11 -14.90 4.70 -8.71
CA PRO A 11 -16.22 4.54 -9.30
C PRO A 11 -16.16 4.22 -10.78
N ILE A 12 -16.90 3.21 -11.22
CA ILE A 12 -16.97 2.76 -12.60
C ILE A 12 -18.00 3.59 -13.37
N GLY A 13 -17.68 3.95 -14.62
CA GLY A 13 -18.56 4.73 -15.51
C GLY A 13 -18.52 6.24 -15.29
N LYS A 14 -17.64 6.72 -14.39
CA LYS A 14 -17.45 8.17 -14.11
C LYS A 14 -16.37 8.80 -14.99
N SER A 15 -15.40 8.00 -15.44
CA SER A 15 -14.27 8.47 -16.26
C SER A 15 -13.71 7.32 -17.09
N LEU A 16 -13.76 7.44 -18.40
CA LEU A 16 -13.24 6.45 -19.33
C LEU A 16 -11.76 6.12 -19.09
N GLU A 17 -10.95 7.11 -18.72
CA GLU A 17 -9.54 6.91 -18.43
C GLU A 17 -9.36 6.07 -17.14
N ASN A 18 -10.09 6.40 -16.09
CA ASN A 18 -10.04 5.64 -14.83
C ASN A 18 -10.55 4.21 -15.04
N ASP A 19 -11.63 4.04 -15.78
CA ASP A 19 -12.20 2.73 -16.08
C ASP A 19 -11.19 1.85 -16.81
N LYS A 20 -10.53 2.40 -17.83
CA LYS A 20 -9.47 1.71 -18.57
C LYS A 20 -8.29 1.30 -17.69
N ILE A 21 -7.83 2.19 -16.81
CA ILE A 21 -6.73 1.90 -15.88
C ILE A 21 -7.12 0.76 -14.93
N GLN A 22 -8.33 0.81 -14.38
CA GLN A 22 -8.83 -0.22 -13.47
C GLN A 22 -9.05 -1.56 -14.16
N GLU A 23 -9.56 -1.54 -15.40
CA GLU A 23 -9.67 -2.74 -16.22
C GLU A 23 -8.30 -3.38 -16.47
N LEU A 24 -7.29 -2.59 -16.82
CA LEU A 24 -5.92 -3.06 -17.00
C LEU A 24 -5.33 -3.63 -15.69
N PHE A 25 -5.57 -2.97 -14.55
CA PHE A 25 -5.18 -3.48 -13.25
C PHE A 25 -5.81 -4.86 -12.98
N ILE A 26 -7.14 -4.95 -13.07
CA ILE A 26 -7.88 -6.19 -12.80
C ILE A 26 -7.39 -7.31 -13.72
N LYS A 27 -7.30 -7.06 -15.04
CA LYS A 27 -6.78 -8.02 -16.01
C LYS A 27 -5.36 -8.46 -15.67
N SER A 28 -4.49 -7.54 -15.27
CA SER A 28 -3.11 -7.88 -14.90
C SER A 28 -3.04 -8.80 -13.69
N VAL A 29 -3.88 -8.56 -12.69
CA VAL A 29 -3.95 -9.41 -11.49
C VAL A 29 -4.53 -10.78 -11.81
N LEU A 30 -5.60 -10.85 -12.62
CA LEU A 30 -6.21 -12.13 -13.04
C LEU A 30 -5.30 -12.95 -13.94
N ASN A 31 -4.38 -12.32 -14.67
CA ASN A 31 -3.37 -13.01 -15.50
C ASN A 31 -2.24 -13.65 -14.67
N ILE A 32 -2.20 -13.42 -13.36
CA ILE A 32 -1.30 -14.15 -12.48
C ILE A 32 -1.77 -15.61 -12.44
N ASN A 33 -0.88 -16.55 -12.78
CA ASN A 33 -1.22 -17.98 -12.80
C ASN A 33 -1.42 -18.55 -11.38
N LYS A 34 -2.44 -18.03 -10.67
CA LYS A 34 -2.85 -18.39 -9.31
C LYS A 34 -4.35 -18.16 -9.15
N LYS A 35 -4.96 -18.84 -8.18
CA LYS A 35 -6.35 -18.57 -7.81
C LYS A 35 -6.42 -17.26 -7.04
N ILE A 36 -6.92 -16.22 -7.68
CA ILE A 36 -7.10 -14.89 -7.09
C ILE A 36 -8.55 -14.75 -6.61
N VAL A 37 -8.71 -14.21 -5.41
CA VAL A 37 -9.99 -13.74 -4.87
C VAL A 37 -9.78 -12.29 -4.45
N PHE A 38 -10.56 -11.38 -4.99
CA PHE A 38 -10.52 -9.99 -4.56
C PHE A 38 -11.25 -9.79 -3.24
N SER A 39 -10.74 -8.88 -2.41
CA SER A 39 -11.43 -8.35 -1.25
C SER A 39 -11.50 -6.83 -1.42
N LEU A 40 -12.68 -6.34 -1.75
CA LEU A 40 -12.90 -4.93 -2.09
C LEU A 40 -13.72 -4.24 -1.01
N THR A 41 -13.32 -3.01 -0.71
CA THR A 41 -14.11 -2.08 0.09
C THR A 41 -14.44 -0.87 -0.75
N GLN A 42 -15.72 -0.59 -0.95
CA GLN A 42 -16.23 0.38 -1.91
C GLN A 42 -17.38 1.18 -1.33
N PHE A 43 -17.68 2.31 -1.95
CA PHE A 43 -18.94 2.99 -1.72
C PHE A 43 -20.07 2.30 -2.47
N ASP A 44 -21.28 2.36 -1.93
CA ASP A 44 -22.49 1.77 -2.47
C ASP A 44 -22.89 2.34 -3.85
N ASP A 45 -22.47 3.59 -4.16
CA ASP A 45 -22.78 4.29 -5.41
C ASP A 45 -21.68 4.16 -6.50
N ASP A 46 -20.67 3.33 -6.28
CA ASP A 46 -19.48 3.26 -7.15
C ASP A 46 -19.64 2.35 -8.38
N ASN A 47 -20.75 1.63 -8.53
CA ASN A 47 -21.02 0.65 -9.60
C ASN A 47 -19.98 -0.46 -9.78
N VAL A 48 -19.08 -0.62 -8.84
CA VAL A 48 -17.98 -1.58 -8.93
C VAL A 48 -18.49 -3.01 -8.79
N GLU A 49 -19.40 -3.27 -7.86
CA GLU A 49 -20.00 -4.59 -7.66
C GLU A 49 -20.67 -5.10 -8.93
N LYS A 50 -21.49 -4.25 -9.57
CA LYS A 50 -22.15 -4.57 -10.84
C LYS A 50 -21.15 -4.91 -11.93
N TYR A 51 -20.08 -4.15 -12.02
CA TYR A 51 -19.00 -4.42 -13.00
C TYR A 51 -18.34 -5.77 -12.77
N LEU A 52 -18.00 -6.09 -11.51
CA LEU A 52 -17.33 -7.35 -11.17
C LEU A 52 -18.25 -8.56 -11.43
N ASN A 53 -19.51 -8.46 -11.02
CA ASN A 53 -20.49 -9.53 -11.24
C ASN A 53 -20.72 -9.79 -12.74
N ASN A 54 -20.85 -8.73 -13.54
CA ASN A 54 -21.01 -8.84 -14.99
C ASN A 54 -19.79 -9.50 -15.67
N ASN A 55 -18.60 -9.35 -15.10
CA ASN A 55 -17.36 -9.95 -15.60
C ASN A 55 -16.99 -11.27 -14.86
N GLN A 56 -17.87 -11.82 -14.02
CA GLN A 56 -17.70 -13.06 -13.28
C GLN A 56 -16.40 -13.09 -12.45
N ILE A 57 -16.02 -11.93 -11.87
CA ILE A 57 -14.81 -11.79 -11.07
C ILE A 57 -15.11 -12.20 -9.64
N ASN A 58 -14.38 -13.19 -9.13
CA ASN A 58 -14.55 -13.69 -7.76
C ASN A 58 -14.08 -12.65 -6.73
N CYS A 59 -14.99 -12.21 -5.87
CA CYS A 59 -14.78 -11.09 -4.97
C CYS A 59 -15.59 -11.23 -3.67
N PHE A 60 -14.94 -10.91 -2.54
CA PHE A 60 -15.61 -10.50 -1.31
C PHE A 60 -15.84 -8.99 -1.37
N TYR A 61 -17.05 -8.57 -1.03
CA TYR A 61 -17.46 -7.19 -1.20
C TYR A 61 -17.88 -6.57 0.12
N ASN A 62 -17.29 -5.44 0.47
CA ASN A 62 -17.65 -4.63 1.62
C ASN A 62 -18.18 -3.27 1.14
N ASN A 63 -19.49 -3.12 1.16
CA ASN A 63 -20.15 -1.86 0.80
C ASN A 63 -20.18 -0.90 1.98
N ILE A 64 -19.75 0.33 1.73
CA ILE A 64 -19.82 1.43 2.68
C ILE A 64 -20.88 2.41 2.21
N GLU A 65 -21.90 2.60 3.02
CA GLU A 65 -22.91 3.61 2.76
C GLU A 65 -22.31 5.01 2.95
N LYS A 66 -22.23 5.76 1.88
CA LYS A 66 -21.65 7.10 1.85
C LYS A 66 -22.33 8.07 2.83
N LYS A 67 -23.64 7.90 3.03
CA LYS A 67 -24.43 8.69 4.00
C LYS A 67 -23.98 8.52 5.45
N ASN A 68 -23.32 7.40 5.79
CA ASN A 68 -22.86 7.11 7.14
C ASN A 68 -21.50 7.77 7.45
N LEU A 69 -20.87 8.41 6.47
CA LEU A 69 -19.64 9.15 6.67
C LEU A 69 -19.94 10.61 7.02
N PRO A 70 -19.17 11.21 7.94
CA PRO A 70 -19.22 12.65 8.14
C PRO A 70 -18.94 13.39 6.82
N GLN A 71 -19.62 14.54 6.63
CA GLN A 71 -19.46 15.34 5.43
C GLN A 71 -17.97 15.63 5.12
N GLY A 72 -17.55 15.38 3.89
CA GLY A 72 -16.17 15.61 3.43
C GLY A 72 -15.16 14.56 3.91
N LYS A 73 -15.56 13.51 4.62
CA LYS A 73 -14.69 12.41 5.01
C LYS A 73 -14.78 11.26 4.01
N LYS A 74 -13.65 10.56 3.81
CA LYS A 74 -13.58 9.29 3.09
C LYS A 74 -13.37 8.18 4.12
N TYR A 75 -13.74 6.94 3.79
CA TYR A 75 -13.37 5.81 4.65
C TYR A 75 -11.85 5.63 4.66
N SER A 76 -11.33 5.16 5.77
CA SER A 76 -9.90 4.92 5.89
C SER A 76 -9.53 3.53 5.37
N ASN A 77 -8.26 3.36 5.02
CA ASN A 77 -7.70 2.06 4.72
C ASN A 77 -7.85 1.06 5.88
N LYS A 78 -8.10 1.53 7.10
CA LYS A 78 -8.42 0.69 8.25
C LYS A 78 -9.60 -0.24 7.97
N ILE A 79 -10.72 0.31 7.48
CA ILE A 79 -11.95 -0.47 7.21
C ILE A 79 -11.66 -1.55 6.15
N MET A 80 -10.93 -1.18 5.09
CA MET A 80 -10.53 -2.12 4.04
C MET A 80 -9.64 -3.23 4.58
N LEU A 81 -8.66 -2.87 5.43
CA LEU A 81 -7.72 -3.82 6.01
C LEU A 81 -8.40 -4.74 7.04
N GLU A 82 -9.25 -4.20 7.89
CA GLU A 82 -10.02 -4.99 8.86
C GLU A 82 -10.89 -6.02 8.15
N TYR A 83 -11.61 -5.60 7.10
CA TYR A 83 -12.41 -6.51 6.30
C TYR A 83 -11.57 -7.57 5.59
N GLY A 84 -10.53 -7.16 4.86
CA GLY A 84 -9.69 -8.09 4.12
C GLY A 84 -8.93 -9.07 5.02
N ILE A 85 -8.45 -8.62 6.18
CA ILE A 85 -7.79 -9.52 7.13
C ILE A 85 -8.79 -10.50 7.76
N SER A 86 -10.05 -10.09 8.04
CA SER A 86 -11.05 -11.04 8.50
C SER A 86 -11.29 -12.13 7.45
N GLN A 87 -11.41 -11.77 6.17
CA GLN A 87 -11.54 -12.74 5.09
C GLN A 87 -10.33 -13.68 4.98
N PHE A 88 -9.12 -13.17 5.24
CA PHE A 88 -7.91 -13.99 5.27
C PHE A 88 -7.91 -14.97 6.45
N LEU A 89 -8.41 -14.56 7.60
CA LEU A 89 -8.49 -15.40 8.80
C LEU A 89 -9.55 -16.50 8.70
N ASP A 90 -10.67 -16.19 8.07
CA ASP A 90 -11.82 -17.09 7.95
C ASP A 90 -11.66 -18.12 6.83
N ASN A 91 -10.74 -17.87 5.89
CA ASN A 91 -10.52 -18.72 4.72
C ASN A 91 -9.07 -19.21 4.63
N GLU A 92 -8.82 -20.13 3.68
CA GLU A 92 -7.48 -20.69 3.43
C GLU A 92 -6.80 -19.99 2.25
N TYR A 93 -5.95 -19.00 2.56
CA TYR A 93 -5.12 -18.31 1.60
C TYR A 93 -3.64 -18.47 1.91
N SER A 94 -2.84 -18.63 0.86
CA SER A 94 -1.37 -18.71 0.98
C SER A 94 -0.73 -17.34 1.13
N TYR A 95 -1.40 -16.30 0.59
CA TYR A 95 -0.96 -14.91 0.61
C TYR A 95 -2.15 -13.98 0.79
N PHE A 96 -1.93 -12.86 1.44
CA PHE A 96 -2.77 -11.70 1.22
C PHE A 96 -1.96 -10.53 0.66
N VAL A 97 -2.58 -9.79 -0.23
CA VAL A 97 -1.98 -8.66 -0.93
C VAL A 97 -2.79 -7.42 -0.63
N TYR A 98 -2.12 -6.34 -0.31
CA TYR A 98 -2.70 -5.01 -0.26
C TYR A 98 -2.07 -4.17 -1.36
N SER A 99 -2.89 -3.54 -2.22
CA SER A 99 -2.37 -2.72 -3.31
C SER A 99 -3.25 -1.51 -3.64
N THR A 100 -2.65 -0.53 -4.31
CA THR A 100 -3.39 0.47 -5.10
C THR A 100 -3.94 -0.18 -6.37
N ALA A 101 -4.91 0.47 -7.02
CA ALA A 101 -5.57 -0.05 -8.24
C ALA A 101 -5.17 0.72 -9.52
N ASP A 102 -4.09 1.49 -9.46
CA ASP A 102 -3.55 2.26 -10.58
C ASP A 102 -2.20 1.71 -11.09
N ILE A 103 -2.04 0.40 -10.98
CA ILE A 103 -0.82 -0.33 -11.34
C ILE A 103 -1.12 -1.49 -12.30
N ILE A 104 -0.13 -1.90 -13.08
CA ILE A 104 -0.14 -3.17 -13.82
C ILE A 104 0.90 -4.09 -13.20
N VAL A 105 0.45 -5.28 -12.86
CA VAL A 105 1.24 -6.29 -12.16
C VAL A 105 1.68 -7.37 -13.17
N PRO A 106 2.97 -7.73 -13.25
CA PRO A 106 3.42 -8.78 -14.13
C PRO A 106 2.98 -10.17 -13.61
N SER A 107 2.62 -11.06 -14.54
CA SER A 107 2.14 -12.41 -14.21
C SER A 107 3.12 -13.25 -13.39
N ASN A 108 4.42 -12.98 -13.50
CA ASN A 108 5.50 -13.70 -12.82
C ASN A 108 5.87 -13.14 -11.45
N ILE A 109 5.10 -12.18 -10.90
CA ILE A 109 5.45 -11.51 -9.63
C ILE A 109 5.70 -12.50 -8.48
N PHE A 110 4.83 -13.52 -8.33
CA PHE A 110 4.98 -14.50 -7.25
C PHE A 110 6.16 -15.45 -7.47
N SER A 111 6.52 -15.76 -8.71
CA SER A 111 7.73 -16.54 -9.00
C SER A 111 8.98 -15.78 -8.56
N LYS A 112 9.03 -14.47 -8.82
CA LYS A 112 10.14 -13.62 -8.37
C LYS A 112 10.20 -13.46 -6.86
N ILE A 113 9.07 -13.44 -6.20
CA ILE A 113 8.98 -13.39 -4.73
C ILE A 113 9.50 -14.70 -4.12
N GLU A 114 9.05 -15.84 -4.64
CA GLU A 114 9.50 -17.15 -4.14
C GLU A 114 10.99 -17.41 -4.42
N GLU A 115 11.49 -17.00 -5.58
CA GLU A 115 12.92 -17.04 -5.88
C GLU A 115 13.72 -16.26 -4.81
N LYS A 116 13.31 -15.04 -4.49
CA LYS A 116 13.97 -14.21 -3.48
C LYS A 116 13.80 -14.74 -2.07
N ARG A 117 12.65 -15.32 -1.75
CA ARG A 117 12.37 -15.98 -0.47
C ARG A 117 13.29 -17.17 -0.23
N ASN A 118 13.49 -18.02 -1.24
CA ASN A 118 14.33 -19.21 -1.13
C ASN A 118 15.77 -18.86 -0.76
N ILE A 119 16.29 -17.74 -1.27
CA ILE A 119 17.60 -17.22 -0.91
C ILE A 119 17.69 -16.85 0.57
N ASN A 120 16.58 -16.42 1.19
CA ASN A 120 16.53 -15.93 2.58
C ASN A 120 15.94 -16.96 3.57
N ASN A 121 15.46 -18.09 3.10
CA ASN A 121 14.87 -19.19 3.89
C ASN A 121 13.77 -18.75 4.90
N ASN A 122 12.97 -17.75 4.56
CA ASN A 122 11.95 -17.20 5.44
C ASN A 122 10.60 -17.90 5.26
N LYS A 123 10.00 -18.39 6.37
CA LYS A 123 8.65 -18.96 6.37
C LYS A 123 7.58 -17.88 6.23
N GLU A 124 7.71 -16.80 6.99
CA GLU A 124 6.87 -15.61 6.93
C GLU A 124 7.65 -14.42 6.38
N PHE A 125 6.99 -13.55 5.62
CA PHE A 125 7.60 -12.34 5.08
C PHE A 125 6.58 -11.33 4.58
N CYS A 126 7.04 -10.11 4.37
CA CYS A 126 6.36 -9.07 3.62
C CYS A 126 7.24 -8.65 2.43
N ALA A 127 6.79 -8.88 1.22
CA ALA A 127 7.44 -8.37 0.03
C ALA A 127 6.84 -7.01 -0.34
N LEU A 128 7.70 -6.01 -0.50
CA LEU A 128 7.35 -4.66 -0.90
C LEU A 128 7.63 -4.47 -2.38
N VAL A 129 6.64 -3.90 -3.06
CA VAL A 129 6.74 -3.68 -4.50
C VAL A 129 6.61 -2.20 -4.79
N TYR A 130 7.66 -1.64 -5.34
CA TYR A 130 7.71 -0.28 -5.84
C TYR A 130 7.53 -0.29 -7.36
N PRO A 131 6.74 0.62 -7.91
CA PRO A 131 6.72 0.85 -9.34
C PRO A 131 8.09 1.30 -9.83
N ASN A 132 8.54 0.71 -10.92
CA ASN A 132 9.80 1.08 -11.56
C ASN A 132 9.60 1.58 -12.99
N ILE A 133 8.36 1.58 -13.45
CA ILE A 133 7.93 2.17 -14.71
C ILE A 133 6.75 3.08 -14.41
N LEU A 134 6.83 4.31 -14.88
CA LEU A 134 5.76 5.29 -14.75
C LEU A 134 5.13 5.52 -16.13
N SER A 135 3.81 5.48 -16.20
CA SER A 135 3.06 5.91 -17.38
C SER A 135 2.40 7.25 -17.06
N LYS A 136 2.89 8.32 -17.68
CA LYS A 136 2.37 9.67 -17.50
C LYS A 136 1.94 10.23 -18.85
N ASN A 137 0.68 10.62 -18.98
CA ASN A 137 0.12 11.14 -20.24
C ASN A 137 0.42 10.22 -21.44
N GLY A 138 0.29 8.90 -21.24
CA GLY A 138 0.60 7.89 -22.26
C GLY A 138 2.09 7.67 -22.58
N LYS A 139 2.99 8.43 -21.93
CA LYS A 139 4.45 8.24 -22.05
C LYS A 139 4.95 7.30 -20.96
N ILE A 140 5.65 6.25 -21.37
CA ILE A 140 6.27 5.29 -20.45
C ILE A 140 7.69 5.79 -20.14
N GLN A 141 8.00 5.87 -18.85
CA GLN A 141 9.32 6.27 -18.36
C GLN A 141 9.84 5.24 -17.36
N SER A 142 11.08 4.78 -17.55
CA SER A 142 11.74 3.96 -16.55
C SER A 142 12.10 4.81 -15.34
N ALA A 143 11.67 4.39 -14.15
CA ALA A 143 12.06 5.06 -12.91
C ALA A 143 13.48 4.63 -12.53
N THR A 144 14.37 5.60 -12.38
CA THR A 144 15.77 5.38 -11.92
C THR A 144 15.84 5.14 -10.42
N THR A 145 14.82 5.58 -9.70
CA THR A 145 14.60 5.35 -8.26
C THR A 145 13.19 4.82 -8.04
N PRO A 146 12.93 4.12 -6.92
CA PRO A 146 11.57 3.74 -6.56
C PRO A 146 10.64 4.96 -6.55
N HIS A 147 9.43 4.78 -7.04
CA HIS A 147 8.39 5.80 -6.92
C HIS A 147 8.13 6.15 -5.45
N TYR A 148 7.68 7.38 -5.18
CA TYR A 148 7.30 7.79 -3.82
C TYR A 148 6.06 7.01 -3.37
N GLY A 149 6.26 6.06 -2.49
CA GLY A 149 5.24 5.17 -1.95
C GLY A 149 5.39 3.72 -2.39
N ILE A 150 4.87 2.84 -1.56
CA ILE A 150 4.81 1.40 -1.79
C ILE A 150 3.41 1.10 -2.31
N ASP A 151 3.31 0.62 -3.54
CA ASP A 151 2.00 0.39 -4.16
C ASP A 151 1.47 -1.02 -3.93
N ILE A 152 2.33 -1.97 -3.56
CA ILE A 152 1.91 -3.33 -3.23
C ILE A 152 2.68 -3.84 -2.00
N PHE A 153 1.92 -4.39 -1.06
CA PHE A 153 2.41 -5.19 0.06
C PHE A 153 1.93 -6.63 -0.12
N ILE A 154 2.85 -7.57 -0.21
CA ILE A 154 2.53 -8.99 -0.38
C ILE A 154 2.97 -9.72 0.88
N PHE A 155 2.01 -10.18 1.65
CA PHE A 155 2.24 -10.89 2.90
C PHE A 155 2.08 -12.39 2.71
N LYS A 156 3.08 -13.13 3.18
CA LYS A 156 2.99 -14.55 3.48
C LYS A 156 3.18 -14.70 4.98
N ILE A 157 2.11 -14.87 5.70
CA ILE A 157 2.11 -14.92 7.16
C ILE A 157 1.10 -15.96 7.66
N SER A 158 1.31 -16.42 8.88
CA SER A 158 0.36 -17.28 9.57
C SER A 158 -0.90 -16.53 10.00
N LYS A 159 -1.96 -17.28 10.33
CA LYS A 159 -3.17 -16.69 10.92
C LYS A 159 -2.86 -16.01 12.26
N GLU A 160 -1.89 -16.48 13.01
CA GLU A 160 -1.45 -15.85 14.26
C GLU A 160 -0.84 -14.45 13.98
N SER A 161 0.09 -14.37 13.04
CA SER A 161 0.68 -13.09 12.64
C SER A 161 -0.37 -12.13 12.04
N ALA A 162 -1.33 -12.65 11.28
CA ALA A 162 -2.45 -11.86 10.76
C ALA A 162 -3.35 -11.29 11.87
N LYS A 163 -3.63 -12.08 12.94
CA LYS A 163 -4.35 -11.57 14.13
C LYS A 163 -3.57 -10.46 14.84
N LYS A 164 -2.25 -10.59 14.95
CA LYS A 164 -1.40 -9.54 15.53
C LYS A 164 -1.43 -8.27 14.68
N LEU A 165 -1.38 -8.41 13.35
CA LEU A 165 -1.53 -7.29 12.42
C LEU A 165 -2.92 -6.64 12.57
N GLN A 166 -3.99 -7.41 12.64
CA GLN A 166 -5.34 -6.90 12.88
C GLN A 166 -5.44 -6.11 14.19
N ASN A 167 -4.79 -6.58 15.25
CA ASN A 167 -4.73 -5.85 16.52
C ASN A 167 -3.95 -4.51 16.39
N ALA A 168 -2.90 -4.46 15.58
CA ALA A 168 -2.16 -3.23 15.35
C ALA A 168 -2.99 -2.20 14.58
N ILE A 169 -3.85 -2.61 13.67
CA ILE A 169 -4.75 -1.74 12.89
C ILE A 169 -5.72 -0.96 13.77
N LYS A 170 -6.04 -1.42 14.98
CA LYS A 170 -6.88 -0.67 15.93
C LYS A 170 -6.37 0.72 16.25
N TYR A 171 -5.07 0.95 16.11
CA TYR A 171 -4.45 2.27 16.27
C TYR A 171 -4.56 3.17 15.06
N TRP A 172 -5.24 2.72 14.01
CA TRP A 172 -5.48 3.52 12.82
C TRP A 172 -6.80 4.29 12.93
N ASN A 173 -6.82 5.53 12.46
CA ASN A 173 -8.06 6.31 12.45
C ASN A 173 -9.08 5.69 11.48
N GLN A 174 -10.36 5.80 11.83
CA GLN A 174 -11.49 5.30 11.03
C GLN A 174 -11.66 6.05 9.71
N TYR A 175 -11.26 7.31 9.65
CA TYR A 175 -11.49 8.16 8.51
C TYR A 175 -10.17 8.51 7.89
N ASP A 176 -10.06 8.23 6.59
CA ASP A 176 -9.09 8.83 5.75
C ASP A 176 -7.68 8.26 5.65
N TRP A 177 -6.99 8.78 4.65
CA TRP A 177 -5.67 8.39 4.18
C TRP A 177 -4.58 8.82 5.18
N GLY A 178 -3.60 8.01 5.34
CA GLY A 178 -2.40 8.45 6.00
C GLY A 178 -1.32 7.40 5.92
N ILE A 179 -0.20 7.65 6.27
CA ILE A 179 1.08 7.01 6.55
C ILE A 179 1.08 5.46 6.38
N ASN A 180 0.35 4.94 5.38
CA ASN A 180 0.13 3.51 5.17
C ASN A 180 1.45 2.74 5.09
N ASP A 181 2.39 3.24 4.29
CA ASP A 181 3.66 2.60 4.05
C ASP A 181 4.48 2.50 5.33
N ASN A 182 4.56 3.62 6.07
CA ASN A 182 5.29 3.68 7.33
C ASN A 182 4.64 2.79 8.39
N PHE A 183 3.31 2.72 8.42
CA PHE A 183 2.60 1.88 9.36
C PHE A 183 2.89 0.40 9.08
N PHE A 184 2.70 -0.09 7.86
CA PHE A 184 2.95 -1.50 7.53
C PHE A 184 4.39 -1.92 7.79
N VAL A 185 5.37 -1.07 7.43
CA VAL A 185 6.77 -1.37 7.68
C VAL A 185 7.05 -1.42 9.19
N SER A 186 6.46 -0.50 9.97
CA SER A 186 6.63 -0.50 11.43
C SER A 186 5.97 -1.71 12.10
N VAL A 187 4.81 -2.16 11.60
CA VAL A 187 4.16 -3.38 12.09
C VAL A 187 4.96 -4.62 11.74
N CYS A 188 5.54 -4.69 10.55
CA CYS A 188 6.45 -5.79 10.20
C CYS A 188 7.68 -5.83 11.14
N GLU A 189 8.25 -4.66 11.50
CA GLU A 189 9.33 -4.57 12.49
C GLU A 189 8.86 -5.08 13.85
N LEU A 190 7.68 -4.64 14.32
CA LEU A 190 7.09 -5.09 15.59
C LEU A 190 6.90 -6.61 15.65
N LEU A 191 6.35 -7.17 14.58
CA LEU A 191 6.03 -8.61 14.49
C LEU A 191 7.25 -9.46 14.08
N LYS A 192 8.40 -8.83 13.86
CA LYS A 192 9.62 -9.49 13.36
C LYS A 192 9.40 -10.22 12.03
N ILE A 193 8.48 -9.72 11.21
CA ILE A 193 8.23 -10.23 9.87
C ILE A 193 9.32 -9.70 8.94
N PRO A 194 10.16 -10.54 8.32
CA PRO A 194 11.18 -10.11 7.40
C PRO A 194 10.59 -9.34 6.22
N ILE A 195 11.22 -8.22 5.89
CA ILE A 195 10.82 -7.39 4.76
C ILE A 195 11.88 -7.49 3.67
N PHE A 196 11.45 -7.63 2.42
CA PHE A 196 12.31 -7.45 1.28
C PHE A 196 11.60 -6.74 0.13
N ASN A 197 12.35 -6.04 -0.69
CA ASN A 197 11.82 -5.39 -1.88
C ASN A 197 12.15 -6.17 -3.15
N ILE A 198 11.30 -6.07 -4.16
CA ILE A 198 11.50 -6.68 -5.47
C ILE A 198 11.65 -5.64 -6.59
N TYR A 199 11.97 -4.42 -6.24
CA TYR A 199 12.07 -3.27 -7.15
C TYR A 199 12.87 -3.53 -8.42
N LYS A 200 14.01 -4.22 -8.34
CA LYS A 200 14.85 -4.52 -9.51
C LYS A 200 14.54 -5.86 -10.18
N HIS A 201 13.66 -6.66 -9.60
CA HIS A 201 13.45 -8.05 -10.01
C HIS A 201 12.20 -8.23 -10.89
N THR A 202 11.35 -7.22 -10.95
CA THR A 202 10.13 -7.24 -11.76
C THR A 202 9.75 -5.83 -12.19
N GLN A 203 9.02 -5.73 -13.30
CA GLN A 203 8.56 -4.46 -13.84
C GLN A 203 7.11 -4.23 -13.42
N ILE A 204 6.88 -3.19 -12.64
CA ILE A 204 5.55 -2.74 -12.24
C ILE A 204 5.31 -1.37 -12.87
N ILE A 205 4.23 -1.25 -13.63
CA ILE A 205 3.82 0.00 -14.27
C ILE A 205 2.83 0.69 -13.35
N LYS A 206 3.10 1.93 -12.97
CA LYS A 206 2.15 2.80 -12.30
C LYS A 206 1.62 3.84 -13.27
N TYR A 207 0.31 4.00 -13.29
CA TYR A 207 -0.33 5.09 -14.02
C TYR A 207 -0.38 6.33 -13.14
N GLU A 208 0.35 7.37 -13.56
CA GLU A 208 0.22 8.71 -12.99
C GLU A 208 -0.82 9.48 -13.79
N ASN A 209 -2.01 9.60 -13.25
CA ASN A 209 -2.98 10.55 -13.79
C ASN A 209 -2.55 11.96 -13.45
N ASP A 210 -2.62 12.88 -14.40
CA ASP A 210 -2.52 14.30 -14.12
C ASP A 210 -3.77 14.76 -13.34
N PHE A 211 -3.80 14.47 -12.02
CA PHE A 211 -4.82 14.99 -11.10
C PHE A 211 -4.82 16.51 -10.98
N LYS A 212 -4.06 17.21 -11.83
CA LYS A 212 -4.06 18.68 -11.87
C LYS A 212 -5.36 19.28 -12.38
N THR A 213 -6.21 18.51 -13.05
CA THR A 213 -7.46 19.01 -13.61
C THR A 213 -8.60 19.08 -12.61
N VAL A 214 -8.56 18.31 -11.52
CA VAL A 214 -9.49 18.50 -10.41
C VAL A 214 -8.71 19.14 -9.28
N LYS A 215 -8.91 20.43 -9.06
CA LYS A 215 -8.54 21.11 -7.82
C LYS A 215 -9.44 20.55 -6.70
N GLU A 216 -9.30 19.28 -6.40
CA GLU A 216 -9.87 18.74 -5.17
C GLU A 216 -9.26 19.53 -4.02
N ASP A 217 -10.11 20.09 -3.22
CA ASP A 217 -9.69 20.70 -1.96
C ASP A 217 -9.01 19.63 -1.10
N ARG A 218 -7.66 19.67 -1.08
CA ARG A 218 -6.84 18.75 -0.30
C ARG A 218 -6.69 19.17 1.16
N SER A 219 -7.50 20.13 1.63
CA SER A 219 -7.48 20.59 3.03
C SER A 219 -7.77 19.43 3.99
N TRP A 220 -8.67 18.55 3.60
CA TRP A 220 -9.00 17.32 4.33
C TRP A 220 -7.80 16.38 4.47
N GLN A 221 -6.96 16.23 3.43
CA GLN A 221 -5.76 15.39 3.52
C GLN A 221 -4.82 15.87 4.61
N LYS A 222 -4.65 17.17 4.77
CA LYS A 222 -3.75 17.74 5.80
C LYS A 222 -4.29 17.54 7.21
N SER A 223 -5.61 17.69 7.42
CA SER A 223 -6.21 17.49 8.74
C SER A 223 -6.14 16.02 9.15
N SER A 224 -6.56 15.14 8.29
CA SER A 224 -6.56 13.70 8.55
C SER A 224 -5.14 13.13 8.74
N TRP A 225 -4.19 13.64 7.96
CA TRP A 225 -2.79 13.25 8.14
C TRP A 225 -2.26 13.65 9.52
N LYS A 226 -2.63 14.83 10.03
CA LYS A 226 -2.26 15.26 11.40
C LYS A 226 -2.91 14.38 12.46
N GLU A 227 -4.19 14.07 12.32
CA GLU A 227 -4.91 13.18 13.25
C GLU A 227 -4.29 11.79 13.25
N ASN A 228 -4.09 11.19 12.08
CA ASN A 228 -3.46 9.88 11.96
C ASN A 228 -2.05 9.84 12.54
N GLN A 229 -1.29 10.95 12.44
CA GLN A 229 0.02 11.03 13.09
C GLN A 229 -0.05 10.92 14.61
N VAL A 230 -1.10 11.43 15.25
CA VAL A 230 -1.26 11.31 16.72
C VAL A 230 -1.41 9.84 17.09
N TYR A 231 -2.37 9.13 16.50
CA TYR A 231 -2.56 7.69 16.74
C TYR A 231 -1.33 6.86 16.41
N PHE A 232 -0.68 7.19 15.32
CA PHE A 232 0.53 6.48 14.91
C PHE A 232 1.70 6.72 15.86
N LYS A 233 1.87 7.93 16.39
CA LYS A 233 2.89 8.21 17.43
C LYS A 233 2.63 7.45 18.72
N GLU A 234 1.36 7.35 19.13
CA GLU A 234 0.97 6.55 20.30
C GLU A 234 1.29 5.07 20.08
N PHE A 235 0.95 4.53 18.90
CA PHE A 235 1.29 3.17 18.52
C PHE A 235 2.81 2.92 18.59
N LEU A 236 3.61 3.80 17.99
CA LEU A 236 5.07 3.68 18.00
C LEU A 236 5.64 3.75 19.41
N LYS A 237 5.16 4.69 20.22
CA LYS A 237 5.58 4.84 21.63
C LYS A 237 5.24 3.60 22.45
N LYS A 238 3.99 3.12 22.37
CA LYS A 238 3.52 1.94 23.11
C LYS A 238 4.30 0.68 22.77
N ASN A 239 4.75 0.55 21.53
CA ASN A 239 5.46 -0.63 21.04
C ASN A 239 6.98 -0.44 20.99
N ASN A 240 7.51 0.63 21.55
CA ASN A 240 8.94 0.96 21.58
C ASN A 240 9.60 0.99 20.20
N LEU A 241 8.86 1.48 19.20
CA LEU A 241 9.32 1.63 17.83
C LEU A 241 9.85 3.04 17.56
N SER A 242 10.68 3.18 16.52
CA SER A 242 11.25 4.47 16.14
C SER A 242 10.18 5.52 15.80
N SER A 243 10.25 6.69 16.46
CA SER A 243 9.38 7.83 16.17
C SER A 243 9.56 8.38 14.75
N LEU A 244 10.65 8.03 14.05
CA LEU A 244 10.91 8.44 12.67
C LEU A 244 9.88 7.91 11.68
N TYR A 245 9.23 6.79 11.98
CA TYR A 245 8.11 6.32 11.18
C TYR A 245 6.99 7.36 11.07
N ALA A 246 6.68 8.07 12.17
CA ALA A 246 5.63 9.08 12.20
C ALA A 246 6.00 10.38 11.47
N THR A 247 7.23 10.53 10.99
CA THR A 247 7.60 11.73 10.21
C THR A 247 7.04 11.71 8.79
N GLY A 248 6.51 10.56 8.33
CA GLY A 248 6.10 10.35 6.94
C GLY A 248 7.27 10.44 5.96
N SER A 249 8.51 10.30 6.46
CA SER A 249 9.70 10.44 5.62
C SER A 249 9.87 9.20 4.75
N TYR A 250 9.62 9.35 3.48
CA TYR A 250 9.94 8.36 2.46
C TYR A 250 11.42 7.92 2.51
N HIS A 251 12.31 8.86 2.77
CA HIS A 251 13.73 8.58 2.89
C HIS A 251 14.05 7.63 4.06
N PHE A 252 13.31 7.76 5.17
CA PHE A 252 13.47 6.85 6.30
C PHE A 252 13.03 5.42 5.92
N LEU A 253 11.93 5.27 5.19
CA LEU A 253 11.50 3.97 4.68
C LEU A 253 12.53 3.35 3.74
N LEU A 254 13.08 4.12 2.82
CA LEU A 254 14.12 3.64 1.93
C LEU A 254 15.33 3.09 2.68
N LEU A 255 15.74 3.78 3.76
CA LEU A 255 16.84 3.33 4.61
C LEU A 255 16.54 2.00 5.32
N LYS A 256 15.31 1.80 5.76
CA LYS A 256 14.88 0.57 6.44
C LYS A 256 14.75 -0.63 5.48
N ILE A 257 14.36 -0.38 4.24
CA ILE A 257 13.94 -1.42 3.30
C ILE A 257 15.07 -1.83 2.35
N PHE A 258 15.86 -0.85 1.87
CA PHE A 258 16.93 -1.13 0.93
C PHE A 258 18.22 -1.48 1.67
N ARG A 259 18.75 -2.66 1.39
CA ARG A 259 20.07 -3.05 1.86
C ARG A 259 21.14 -2.33 1.04
N PHE A 260 22.31 -2.11 1.61
CA PHE A 260 23.41 -1.38 0.96
C PHE A 260 23.77 -1.93 -0.43
N LYS A 261 23.73 -3.25 -0.60
CA LYS A 261 23.96 -3.92 -1.89
C LYS A 261 22.89 -3.68 -2.96
N ASP A 262 21.71 -3.22 -2.56
CA ASP A 262 20.59 -2.92 -3.47
C ASP A 262 20.58 -1.44 -3.88
N LEU A 263 21.49 -0.62 -3.33
CA LEU A 263 21.52 0.82 -3.57
C LEU A 263 22.08 1.12 -4.96
N SER A 264 21.29 1.82 -5.75
CA SER A 264 21.79 2.52 -6.94
C SER A 264 22.47 3.85 -6.51
N ILE A 265 23.29 4.43 -7.39
CA ILE A 265 23.91 5.75 -7.16
C ILE A 265 22.85 6.79 -6.77
N ASN A 266 21.69 6.78 -7.42
CA ASN A 266 20.59 7.69 -7.11
C ASN A 266 20.00 7.45 -5.71
N LEU A 267 19.92 6.19 -5.26
CA LEU A 267 19.49 5.87 -3.90
C LEU A 267 20.54 6.31 -2.87
N ILE A 268 21.83 6.19 -3.19
CA ILE A 268 22.93 6.69 -2.36
C ILE A 268 22.86 8.22 -2.24
N ILE A 269 22.64 8.94 -3.35
CA ILE A 269 22.45 10.39 -3.33
C ILE A 269 21.22 10.77 -2.49
N THR A 270 20.13 10.01 -2.61
CA THR A 270 18.91 10.19 -1.82
C THR A 270 19.18 9.97 -0.34
N TYR A 271 20.01 8.99 0.00
CA TYR A 271 20.47 8.70 1.35
C TYR A 271 21.25 9.89 1.93
N PHE A 272 22.22 10.43 1.22
CA PHE A 272 22.98 11.61 1.66
C PHE A 272 22.09 12.84 1.83
N LYS A 273 21.17 13.09 0.89
CA LYS A 273 20.19 14.19 1.01
C LYS A 273 19.29 14.04 2.26
N PHE A 274 18.96 12.83 2.65
CA PHE A 274 18.20 12.58 3.88
C PHE A 274 19.03 12.92 5.12
N TYR A 275 20.24 12.37 5.23
CA TYR A 275 21.10 12.63 6.40
C TYR A 275 21.49 14.10 6.54
N SER A 276 21.68 14.84 5.46
CA SER A 276 21.91 16.26 5.50
C SER A 276 20.70 17.08 6.00
N ARG A 277 19.48 16.53 5.87
CA ARG A 277 18.23 17.17 6.33
C ARG A 277 17.78 16.74 7.73
N VAL A 278 18.30 15.64 8.26
CA VAL A 278 17.94 15.16 9.59
C VAL A 278 18.18 16.21 10.69
N PRO A 279 19.31 16.91 10.75
CA PRO A 279 19.51 18.00 11.70
C PRO A 279 18.46 19.11 11.55
N PHE A 280 18.13 19.50 10.32
CA PHE A 280 17.11 20.52 10.03
C PHE A 280 15.70 20.10 10.47
N LEU A 281 15.34 18.84 10.27
CA LEU A 281 14.07 18.30 10.76
C LEU A 281 14.00 18.24 12.28
N PHE A 282 15.11 17.95 12.95
CA PHE A 282 15.24 18.04 14.41
C PHE A 282 15.13 19.48 14.90
N PHE A 283 15.84 20.42 14.30
CA PHE A 283 15.76 21.86 14.62
C PHE A 283 14.34 22.42 14.42
N LYS A 284 13.69 22.08 13.30
CA LYS A 284 12.30 22.51 13.04
C LYS A 284 11.31 21.96 14.08
N LYS A 285 11.59 20.80 14.69
CA LYS A 285 10.79 20.23 15.79
C LYS A 285 11.02 20.94 17.13
N LEU A 286 12.20 21.48 17.35
CA LEU A 286 12.54 22.24 18.57
C LEU A 286 11.96 23.67 18.54
N VAL A 287 11.92 24.30 17.35
CA VAL A 287 11.43 25.67 17.18
C VAL A 287 9.88 25.73 17.10
N ASN A 288 9.19 24.61 16.78
CA ASN A 288 7.72 24.55 16.74
C ASN A 288 7.11 23.88 17.98
N LYS A 289 7.81 23.86 19.09
CA LYS A 289 7.31 23.61 20.43
C LYS A 289 7.11 24.93 21.16
#